data_84323c0d759949622dc0ee931d758310
#
_entry.id   84323c0d759949622dc0ee931d758310
#
_cell.length_a   1.000
_cell.length_b   1.000
_cell.length_c   1.000
_cell.angle_alpha   90.00
_cell.angle_beta   90.00
_cell.angle_gamma   90.00
#
_symmetry.space_group_name_H-M   'P 1'
#
loop_
_entity.id
_entity.type
_entity.pdbx_description
1 polymer ?
#
loop_
_entity_poly.entity_id
_entity_poly.type
_entity_poly.pdbx_seq_one_letter_code
_entity_poly.pdbx_strand_id
1 'polypeptide(L)'
;MTRDLRPRPDAQPAASAPWRPTRQRTAVLNALHGRTGFTSAQELHEALEADGVTIGLTTVYRTLHALDRSGRVDVVRDRTGERLYRHRPTDGHRHYIVCRDCGLSAAVEAEAVERWADEVAETMGFAEVEHTVELSGVCGPCRTEHRRAAAEPPPPRGDRGARRTDS
;
A
#
# COMPACT_ATOMS: atom_id res chain seq x y z
N MET A 1 -17.79 1.57 42.32
CA MET A 1 -16.48 2.17 42.04
C MET A 1 -16.49 2.61 40.58
N THR A 2 -16.95 3.82 40.35
CA THR A 2 -17.09 4.43 39.01
C THR A 2 -15.72 5.03 38.64
N ARG A 3 -15.09 4.50 37.59
CA ARG A 3 -13.81 5.01 37.10
C ARG A 3 -14.08 6.30 36.34
N ASP A 4 -13.62 7.42 36.92
CA ASP A 4 -13.68 8.76 36.33
C ASP A 4 -12.76 8.79 35.07
N LEU A 5 -13.36 8.63 33.89
CA LEU A 5 -12.69 8.77 32.61
C LEU A 5 -12.66 10.26 32.23
N ARG A 6 -11.79 11.03 32.86
CA ARG A 6 -11.51 12.38 32.38
C ARG A 6 -10.74 12.29 31.06
N PRO A 7 -11.21 12.95 29.99
CA PRO A 7 -10.45 13.05 28.77
C PRO A 7 -9.12 13.80 29.06
N ARG A 8 -8.00 13.23 28.61
CA ARG A 8 -6.73 13.93 28.61
C ARG A 8 -6.84 15.10 27.65
N PRO A 9 -6.52 16.34 28.07
CA PRO A 9 -6.42 17.44 27.14
C PRO A 9 -5.17 17.25 26.26
N ASP A 10 -5.36 17.47 24.95
CA ASP A 10 -4.36 17.87 23.98
C ASP A 10 -3.23 16.91 23.62
N ALA A 11 -3.59 15.90 22.83
CA ALA A 11 -2.71 15.53 21.73
C ALA A 11 -3.29 16.13 20.43
N GLN A 12 -3.10 17.42 20.23
CA GLN A 12 -3.25 17.98 18.89
C GLN A 12 -2.31 17.22 17.98
N PRO A 13 -2.79 16.67 16.82
CA PRO A 13 -1.89 16.16 15.82
C PRO A 13 -0.94 17.31 15.46
N ALA A 14 0.35 17.11 15.68
CA ALA A 14 1.37 18.08 15.35
C ALA A 14 1.14 18.50 13.90
N ALA A 15 0.77 19.78 13.69
CA ALA A 15 0.53 20.34 12.38
C ALA A 15 1.70 19.92 11.49
N SER A 16 1.42 19.09 10.48
CA SER A 16 2.43 18.54 9.58
C SER A 16 3.17 19.71 8.97
N ALA A 17 4.49 19.75 9.17
CA ALA A 17 5.32 20.82 8.63
C ALA A 17 5.01 20.97 7.13
N PRO A 18 4.81 22.19 6.62
CA PRO A 18 4.37 22.42 5.26
C PRO A 18 5.33 21.73 4.29
N TRP A 19 4.77 20.99 3.33
CA TRP A 19 5.52 20.34 2.26
C TRP A 19 6.41 21.39 1.55
N ARG A 20 7.72 21.26 1.69
CA ARG A 20 8.68 22.08 0.95
C ARG A 20 9.21 21.27 -0.21
N PRO A 21 8.95 21.68 -1.47
CA PRO A 21 9.49 21.01 -2.63
C PRO A 21 11.02 21.15 -2.64
N THR A 22 11.71 20.01 -2.77
CA THR A 22 13.13 19.96 -3.09
C THR A 22 13.27 19.17 -4.38
N ARG A 23 14.40 19.32 -5.10
CA ARG A 23 14.64 18.56 -6.34
C ARG A 23 14.39 17.06 -6.14
N GLN A 24 14.90 16.48 -5.08
CA GLN A 24 14.71 15.05 -4.76
C GLN A 24 13.26 14.70 -4.49
N ARG A 25 12.55 15.51 -3.69
CA ARG A 25 11.13 15.29 -3.40
C ARG A 25 10.26 15.39 -4.64
N THR A 26 10.56 16.34 -5.50
CA THR A 26 9.85 16.51 -6.78
C THR A 26 10.12 15.31 -7.70
N ALA A 27 11.34 14.80 -7.77
CA ALA A 27 11.65 13.62 -8.57
C ALA A 27 10.89 12.38 -8.08
N VAL A 28 10.83 12.13 -6.77
CA VAL A 28 10.06 11.02 -6.18
C VAL A 28 8.57 11.16 -6.50
N LEU A 29 8.01 12.37 -6.37
CA LEU A 29 6.60 12.62 -6.68
C LEU A 29 6.29 12.41 -8.17
N ASN A 30 7.17 12.86 -9.06
CA ASN A 30 7.01 12.67 -10.51
C ASN A 30 7.09 11.19 -10.89
N ALA A 31 8.02 10.43 -10.28
CA ALA A 31 8.12 8.99 -10.49
C ALA A 31 6.86 8.24 -10.03
N LEU A 32 6.21 8.68 -8.93
CA LEU A 32 4.93 8.15 -8.52
C LEU A 32 3.79 8.51 -9.48
N HIS A 33 3.77 9.74 -9.99
CA HIS A 33 2.75 10.20 -10.94
C HIS A 33 2.71 9.35 -12.23
N GLY A 34 3.88 8.89 -12.68
CA GLY A 34 3.99 8.05 -13.89
C GLY A 34 3.52 6.62 -13.70
N ARG A 35 3.12 6.20 -12.48
CA ARG A 35 2.73 4.84 -12.17
C ARG A 35 1.21 4.71 -12.02
N THR A 36 0.66 3.64 -12.60
CA THR A 36 -0.79 3.35 -12.56
C THR A 36 -1.22 2.53 -11.34
N GLY A 37 -0.26 1.97 -10.59
CA GLY A 37 -0.49 1.10 -9.43
C GLY A 37 0.21 1.57 -8.17
N PHE A 38 0.05 0.78 -7.11
CA PHE A 38 0.85 0.91 -5.90
C PHE A 38 2.27 0.37 -6.14
N THR A 39 3.26 1.02 -5.54
CA THR A 39 4.67 0.65 -5.67
C THR A 39 5.37 0.75 -4.32
N SER A 40 6.33 -0.12 -4.05
CA SER A 40 7.17 -0.05 -2.87
C SER A 40 8.21 1.07 -2.99
N ALA A 41 8.82 1.43 -1.86
CA ALA A 41 9.92 2.40 -1.86
C ALA A 41 11.14 1.90 -2.64
N GLN A 42 11.36 0.59 -2.62
CA GLN A 42 12.49 -0.03 -3.32
C GLN A 42 12.27 -0.03 -4.82
N GLU A 43 11.11 -0.48 -5.31
CA GLU A 43 10.77 -0.44 -6.74
C GLU A 43 10.80 1.00 -7.30
N LEU A 44 10.39 1.98 -6.49
CA LEU A 44 10.45 3.38 -6.88
C LEU A 44 11.89 3.90 -6.95
N HIS A 45 12.75 3.46 -6.04
CA HIS A 45 14.17 3.77 -6.03
C HIS A 45 14.87 3.20 -7.28
N GLU A 46 14.65 1.92 -7.58
CA GLU A 46 15.18 1.25 -8.77
C GLU A 46 14.77 1.96 -10.07
N ALA A 47 13.50 2.39 -10.15
CA ALA A 47 13.03 3.15 -11.30
C ALA A 47 13.70 4.52 -11.43
N LEU A 48 13.90 5.23 -10.31
CA LEU A 48 14.61 6.51 -10.29
C LEU A 48 16.06 6.34 -10.74
N GLU A 49 16.74 5.28 -10.33
CA GLU A 49 18.10 4.96 -10.79
C GLU A 49 18.14 4.65 -12.27
N ALA A 50 17.18 3.88 -12.79
CA ALA A 50 17.06 3.59 -14.22
C ALA A 50 16.84 4.85 -15.07
N ASP A 51 16.13 5.85 -14.51
CA ASP A 51 15.91 7.17 -15.12
C ASP A 51 17.13 8.12 -14.95
N GLY A 52 18.23 7.65 -14.38
CA GLY A 52 19.43 8.43 -14.13
C GLY A 52 19.34 9.42 -12.97
N VAL A 53 18.34 9.26 -12.10
CA VAL A 53 18.14 10.13 -10.93
C VAL A 53 18.81 9.51 -9.71
N THR A 54 19.94 10.06 -9.31
CA THR A 54 20.70 9.58 -8.15
C THR A 54 20.10 10.09 -6.84
N ILE A 55 19.31 9.24 -6.18
CA ILE A 55 18.70 9.52 -4.88
C ILE A 55 18.85 8.26 -4.02
N GLY A 56 19.42 8.38 -2.81
CA GLY A 56 19.55 7.23 -1.92
C GLY A 56 18.18 6.72 -1.40
N LEU A 57 18.04 5.40 -1.24
CA LEU A 57 16.82 4.71 -0.80
C LEU A 57 16.25 5.31 0.51
N THR A 58 17.10 5.67 1.47
CA THR A 58 16.67 6.35 2.71
C THR A 58 15.96 7.67 2.42
N THR A 59 16.39 8.41 1.40
CA THR A 59 15.75 9.67 0.98
C THR A 59 14.39 9.40 0.34
N VAL A 60 14.27 8.33 -0.45
CA VAL A 60 12.99 7.88 -1.00
C VAL A 60 12.01 7.57 0.13
N TYR A 61 12.39 6.74 1.11
CA TYR A 61 11.54 6.45 2.28
C TYR A 61 11.12 7.71 3.04
N ARG A 62 12.06 8.61 3.35
CA ARG A 62 11.75 9.86 4.06
C ARG A 62 10.79 10.76 3.27
N THR A 63 10.92 10.76 1.95
CA THR A 63 10.05 11.54 1.06
C THR A 63 8.65 10.94 1.02
N LEU A 64 8.52 9.61 0.85
CA LEU A 64 7.24 8.91 0.85
C LEU A 64 6.51 9.09 2.18
N HIS A 65 7.21 8.99 3.30
CA HIS A 65 6.65 9.29 4.63
C HIS A 65 6.15 10.73 4.76
N ALA A 66 6.86 11.70 4.18
CA ALA A 66 6.42 13.10 4.21
C ALA A 66 5.21 13.34 3.29
N LEU A 67 5.14 12.64 2.15
CA LEU A 67 3.99 12.67 1.23
C LEU A 67 2.75 12.05 1.88
N ASP A 68 2.89 10.93 2.58
CA ASP A 68 1.84 10.28 3.34
C ASP A 68 1.24 11.23 4.40
N ARG A 69 2.07 11.78 5.27
CA ARG A 69 1.61 12.74 6.29
C ARG A 69 0.97 14.02 5.73
N SER A 70 1.30 14.38 4.49
CA SER A 70 0.68 15.53 3.81
C SER A 70 -0.52 15.14 2.95
N GLY A 71 -0.99 13.89 3.01
CA GLY A 71 -2.15 13.41 2.27
C GLY A 71 -1.98 13.37 0.76
N ARG A 72 -0.74 13.34 0.25
CA ARG A 72 -0.43 13.36 -1.19
C ARG A 72 -0.27 11.99 -1.82
N VAL A 73 -0.24 10.96 -1.01
CA VAL A 73 -0.17 9.57 -1.44
C VAL A 73 -1.19 8.73 -0.68
N ASP A 74 -1.71 7.74 -1.34
CA ASP A 74 -2.43 6.64 -0.72
C ASP A 74 -1.43 5.56 -0.36
N VAL A 75 -1.64 4.89 0.78
CA VAL A 75 -0.75 3.86 1.30
C VAL A 75 -1.57 2.62 1.61
N VAL A 76 -1.12 1.48 1.12
CA VAL A 76 -1.65 0.16 1.47
C VAL A 76 -0.51 -0.73 1.95
N ARG A 77 -0.83 -1.88 2.54
CA ARG A 77 0.15 -2.90 2.90
C ARG A 77 -0.05 -4.15 2.06
N ASP A 78 1.05 -4.73 1.63
CA ASP A 78 1.03 -6.04 0.99
C ASP A 78 0.94 -7.17 2.03
N ARG A 79 1.01 -8.44 1.56
CA ARG A 79 0.98 -9.64 2.42
C ARG A 79 2.15 -9.75 3.38
N THR A 80 3.28 -9.13 3.08
CA THR A 80 4.47 -9.12 3.92
C THR A 80 4.42 -8.02 4.97
N GLY A 81 3.44 -7.11 4.86
CA GLY A 81 3.31 -5.91 5.67
C GLY A 81 4.09 -4.73 5.12
N GLU A 82 4.72 -4.87 3.94
CA GLU A 82 5.42 -3.78 3.28
C GLU A 82 4.44 -2.69 2.85
N ARG A 83 4.86 -1.44 3.00
CA ARG A 83 4.06 -0.28 2.59
C ARG A 83 4.23 -0.02 1.10
N LEU A 84 3.11 -0.01 0.41
CA LEU A 84 3.03 0.36 -1.00
C LEU A 84 2.38 1.73 -1.12
N TYR A 85 2.87 2.54 -2.05
CA TYR A 85 2.50 3.95 -2.21
C TYR A 85 1.96 4.21 -3.61
N ARG A 86 0.94 5.06 -3.69
CA ARG A 86 0.39 5.55 -4.95
C ARG A 86 0.14 7.05 -4.83
N HIS A 87 0.37 7.80 -5.90
CA HIS A 87 0.01 9.22 -5.93
C HIS A 87 -1.49 9.37 -5.74
N ARG A 88 -1.91 10.22 -4.77
CA ARG A 88 -3.31 10.56 -4.56
C ARG A 88 -3.71 11.66 -5.52
N PRO A 89 -4.70 11.44 -6.41
CA PRO A 89 -5.33 12.55 -7.13
C PRO A 89 -5.95 13.55 -6.15
N THR A 90 -6.08 14.80 -6.57
CA THR A 90 -6.55 15.92 -5.72
C THR A 90 -8.04 15.82 -5.31
N ASP A 91 -8.78 14.87 -5.84
CA ASP A 91 -10.24 14.79 -5.77
C ASP A 91 -10.73 13.79 -4.71
N GLY A 92 -10.25 13.90 -3.48
CA GLY A 92 -10.92 13.28 -2.35
C GLY A 92 -10.33 11.96 -1.85
N HIS A 93 -10.99 11.43 -0.84
CA HIS A 93 -10.71 10.14 -0.21
C HIS A 93 -11.11 9.01 -1.15
N ARG A 94 -10.24 8.01 -1.33
CA ARG A 94 -10.48 6.87 -2.24
C ARG A 94 -10.14 5.57 -1.55
N HIS A 95 -10.95 4.57 -1.82
CA HIS A 95 -10.70 3.18 -1.44
C HIS A 95 -10.15 2.41 -2.65
N TYR A 96 -9.36 1.38 -2.36
CA TYR A 96 -8.74 0.55 -3.39
C TYR A 96 -8.91 -0.92 -3.07
N ILE A 97 -9.09 -1.73 -4.13
CA ILE A 97 -8.86 -3.16 -4.07
C ILE A 97 -7.48 -3.45 -4.66
N VAL A 98 -6.67 -4.22 -3.96
CA VAL A 98 -5.29 -4.54 -4.34
C VAL A 98 -5.13 -6.04 -4.53
N CYS A 99 -4.54 -6.43 -5.63
CA CYS A 99 -4.16 -7.83 -5.84
C CYS A 99 -2.96 -8.15 -4.94
N ARG A 100 -3.14 -9.13 -4.06
CA ARG A 100 -2.07 -9.56 -3.13
C ARG A 100 -0.91 -10.31 -3.79
N ASP A 101 -1.03 -10.69 -5.06
CA ASP A 101 0.01 -11.43 -5.78
C ASP A 101 0.85 -10.53 -6.67
N CYS A 102 0.25 -9.60 -7.42
CA CYS A 102 0.96 -8.75 -8.38
C CYS A 102 0.85 -7.25 -8.09
N GLY A 103 0.19 -6.83 -7.01
CA GLY A 103 0.04 -5.41 -6.66
C GLY A 103 -0.91 -4.62 -7.56
N LEU A 104 -1.53 -5.24 -8.58
CA LEU A 104 -2.54 -4.55 -9.40
C LEU A 104 -3.61 -3.96 -8.50
N SER A 105 -3.90 -2.68 -8.68
CA SER A 105 -4.90 -1.96 -7.88
C SER A 105 -5.95 -1.30 -8.74
N ALA A 106 -7.18 -1.26 -8.23
CA ALA A 106 -8.28 -0.53 -8.83
C ALA A 106 -8.98 0.32 -7.76
N ALA A 107 -9.36 1.54 -8.11
CA ALA A 107 -10.20 2.37 -7.25
C ALA A 107 -11.59 1.74 -7.12
N VAL A 108 -12.16 1.84 -5.92
CA VAL A 108 -13.50 1.34 -5.60
C VAL A 108 -14.35 2.52 -5.16
N GLU A 109 -15.53 2.65 -5.75
CA GLU A 109 -16.54 3.58 -5.25
C GLU A 109 -17.14 2.99 -3.97
N ALA A 110 -17.06 3.75 -2.88
CA ALA A 110 -17.43 3.28 -1.56
C ALA A 110 -18.48 4.16 -0.87
N GLU A 111 -19.40 4.74 -1.67
CA GLU A 111 -20.47 5.61 -1.17
C GLU A 111 -21.25 4.99 0.00
N ALA A 112 -21.43 3.66 -0.01
CA ALA A 112 -22.11 2.94 1.06
C ALA A 112 -21.27 2.95 2.35
N VAL A 113 -19.96 2.89 2.24
CA VAL A 113 -19.04 2.93 3.39
C VAL A 113 -18.98 4.34 3.97
N GLU A 114 -18.92 5.36 3.12
CA GLU A 114 -18.92 6.76 3.54
C GLU A 114 -20.22 7.08 4.31
N ARG A 115 -21.38 6.74 3.74
CA ARG A 115 -22.66 6.95 4.42
C ARG A 115 -22.74 6.21 5.76
N TRP A 116 -22.28 4.97 5.81
CA TRP A 116 -22.25 4.21 7.05
C TRP A 116 -21.35 4.86 8.10
N ALA A 117 -20.18 5.37 7.71
CA ALA A 117 -19.27 6.07 8.63
C ALA A 117 -19.89 7.36 9.18
N ASP A 118 -20.58 8.12 8.33
CA ASP A 118 -21.31 9.33 8.72
C ASP A 118 -22.46 9.01 9.71
N GLU A 119 -23.26 7.98 9.42
CA GLU A 119 -24.36 7.52 10.29
C GLU A 119 -23.85 7.07 11.67
N VAL A 120 -22.69 6.38 11.69
CA VAL A 120 -22.04 5.97 12.96
C VAL A 120 -21.56 7.20 13.73
N ALA A 121 -20.92 8.15 13.05
CA ALA A 121 -20.46 9.40 13.65
C ALA A 121 -21.61 10.16 14.31
N GLU A 122 -22.71 10.38 13.59
CA GLU A 122 -23.90 11.05 14.08
C GLU A 122 -24.52 10.30 15.27
N THR A 123 -24.74 8.99 15.13
CA THR A 123 -25.40 8.17 16.17
C THR A 123 -24.60 8.13 17.46
N MET A 124 -23.28 8.10 17.36
CA MET A 124 -22.36 8.00 18.49
C MET A 124 -21.90 9.37 19.02
N GLY A 125 -22.24 10.47 18.34
CA GLY A 125 -21.90 11.84 18.73
C GLY A 125 -20.41 12.16 18.55
N PHE A 126 -19.76 11.56 17.52
CA PHE A 126 -18.38 11.85 17.17
C PHE A 126 -18.32 12.87 16.04
N ALA A 127 -17.31 13.74 16.07
CA ALA A 127 -16.95 14.63 14.98
C ALA A 127 -15.60 14.21 14.40
N GLU A 128 -15.34 14.61 13.15
CA GLU A 128 -14.06 14.37 12.46
C GLU A 128 -13.65 12.89 12.46
N VAL A 129 -14.60 12.00 12.15
CA VAL A 129 -14.33 10.55 12.10
C VAL A 129 -13.52 10.21 10.86
N GLU A 130 -12.35 9.61 11.07
CA GLU A 130 -11.52 9.05 10.01
C GLU A 130 -11.71 7.54 9.96
N HIS A 131 -11.75 6.97 8.76
CA HIS A 131 -11.82 5.53 8.57
C HIS A 131 -10.82 5.06 7.51
N THR A 132 -10.45 3.79 7.58
CA THR A 132 -9.61 3.12 6.59
C THR A 132 -10.30 1.85 6.12
N VAL A 133 -10.46 1.71 4.81
CA VAL A 133 -10.99 0.49 4.20
C VAL A 133 -9.97 -0.06 3.22
N GLU A 134 -9.43 -1.22 3.51
CA GLU A 134 -8.47 -1.93 2.67
C GLU A 134 -9.14 -3.21 2.12
N LEU A 135 -9.22 -3.31 0.79
CA LEU A 135 -9.70 -4.49 0.11
C LEU A 135 -8.53 -5.21 -0.56
N SER A 136 -8.34 -6.49 -0.28
CA SER A 136 -7.32 -7.30 -0.91
C SER A 136 -7.92 -8.57 -1.52
N GLY A 137 -7.43 -8.94 -2.70
CA GLY A 137 -7.93 -10.10 -3.44
C GLY A 137 -6.87 -10.68 -4.37
N VAL A 138 -7.29 -11.57 -5.27
CA VAL A 138 -6.46 -12.10 -6.36
C VAL A 138 -7.10 -11.66 -7.68
N CYS A 139 -6.37 -10.91 -8.51
CA CYS A 139 -6.89 -10.44 -9.79
C CYS A 139 -7.10 -11.60 -10.78
N GLY A 140 -7.86 -11.34 -11.84
CA GLY A 140 -8.19 -12.33 -12.87
C GLY A 140 -6.97 -13.05 -13.47
N PRO A 141 -5.94 -12.31 -13.93
CA PRO A 141 -4.69 -12.90 -14.43
C PRO A 141 -4.01 -13.83 -13.43
N CYS A 142 -3.75 -13.38 -12.21
CA CYS A 142 -3.10 -14.19 -11.17
C CYS A 142 -3.94 -15.43 -10.81
N ARG A 143 -5.26 -15.30 -10.73
CA ARG A 143 -6.16 -16.43 -10.49
C ARG A 143 -6.09 -17.47 -11.61
N THR A 144 -5.92 -17.03 -12.86
CA THR A 144 -5.76 -17.94 -14.00
C THR A 144 -4.42 -18.66 -13.95
N GLU A 145 -3.36 -17.95 -13.57
CA GLU A 145 -2.02 -18.52 -13.40
C GLU A 145 -1.99 -19.58 -12.28
N HIS A 146 -2.61 -19.28 -11.12
CA HIS A 146 -2.77 -20.26 -10.04
C HIS A 146 -3.49 -21.54 -10.49
N ARG A 147 -4.54 -21.41 -11.32
CA ARG A 147 -5.25 -22.59 -11.85
C ARG A 147 -4.39 -23.38 -12.80
N ARG A 148 -3.58 -22.73 -13.64
CA ARG A 148 -2.64 -23.43 -14.54
C ARG A 148 -1.57 -24.17 -13.75
N ALA A 149 -0.96 -23.51 -12.77
CA ALA A 149 0.04 -24.12 -11.91
C ALA A 149 -0.50 -25.32 -11.11
N ALA A 150 -1.77 -25.23 -10.66
CA ALA A 150 -2.44 -26.33 -9.97
C ALA A 150 -2.82 -27.51 -10.89
N ALA A 151 -2.96 -27.26 -12.19
CA ALA A 151 -3.30 -28.28 -13.19
C ALA A 151 -2.06 -28.96 -13.79
N GLU A 152 -0.88 -28.43 -13.56
CA GLU A 152 0.38 -29.02 -14.04
C GLU A 152 0.77 -30.21 -13.15
N PRO A 153 0.96 -31.41 -13.74
CA PRO A 153 1.33 -32.58 -12.94
C PRO A 153 2.72 -32.38 -12.31
N PRO A 154 2.96 -32.87 -11.09
CA PRO A 154 4.25 -32.73 -10.44
C PRO A 154 5.34 -33.36 -11.31
N PRO A 155 6.55 -32.79 -11.36
CA PRO A 155 7.65 -33.32 -12.14
C PRO A 155 7.93 -34.77 -11.72
N PRO A 156 8.29 -35.66 -12.67
CA PRO A 156 8.56 -37.06 -12.36
C PRO A 156 9.64 -37.15 -11.25
N ARG A 157 9.34 -37.88 -10.20
CA ARG A 157 10.30 -38.13 -9.13
C ARG A 157 11.53 -38.78 -9.76
N GLY A 158 12.65 -38.05 -9.80
CA GLY A 158 13.91 -38.60 -10.28
C GLY A 158 14.21 -39.88 -9.55
N ASP A 159 14.32 -40.97 -10.30
CA ASP A 159 14.78 -42.28 -9.83
C ASP A 159 16.19 -42.07 -9.22
N ARG A 160 16.25 -42.07 -7.89
CA ARG A 160 17.54 -42.10 -7.19
C ARG A 160 18.11 -43.52 -7.41
N GLY A 161 18.87 -43.61 -8.51
CA GLY A 161 19.58 -44.81 -8.93
C GLY A 161 20.19 -45.54 -7.74
N ALA A 162 19.78 -46.77 -7.61
CA ALA A 162 20.37 -47.77 -6.70
C ALA A 162 21.89 -47.79 -6.92
N ARG A 163 22.63 -47.28 -5.94
CA ARG A 163 24.08 -47.57 -5.86
C ARG A 163 24.23 -49.03 -5.64
N ARG A 164 24.61 -49.76 -6.69
CA ARG A 164 25.13 -51.13 -6.55
C ARG A 164 26.43 -51.04 -5.77
N THR A 165 26.44 -51.61 -4.58
CA THR A 165 27.66 -51.98 -3.86
C THR A 165 28.08 -53.34 -4.40
N ASP A 166 29.08 -53.38 -5.28
CA ASP A 166 29.84 -54.59 -5.56
C ASP A 166 31.00 -54.67 -4.58
N SER A 167 31.06 -55.83 -3.90
CA SER A 167 32.17 -56.25 -3.05
C SER A 167 33.36 -56.69 -3.88
#